data_94e9c0649af4b6889c9d0f952e77066a
#
_entry.id   94e9c0649af4b6889c9d0f952e77066a
#
_cell.length_a   1.000
_cell.length_b   1.000
_cell.length_c   1.000
_cell.angle_alpha   90.00
_cell.angle_beta   90.00
_cell.angle_gamma   90.00
#
_symmetry.space_group_name_H-M   'P 1'
#
loop_
_entity.id
_entity.type
_entity.pdbx_description
1 polymer ?
#
loop_
_entity_poly.entity_id
_entity_poly.type
_entity_poly.pdbx_seq_one_letter_code
_entity_poly.pdbx_strand_id
1 'polypeptide(L)'
;MKLNTLVIDNFLDNPDEIRNCLINNKVSFENSGRYPGKRTSCVDNIDYQNMIIQKLESVLPFKIKMAELSFPFQLCLFDAESWVHVDPYDWTGVLYLTPNAPIESGTLFVVGDDEIKEFISKDPINIIEKESPLESVIGNVYNRMLLFRGDNPHSSNLAGFGDCLENGRLTQVFFFDEV
;
A
#
# COMPACT_ATOMS: atom_id res chain seq x y z
N MET A 1 16.05 18.00 -7.25
CA MET A 1 15.31 17.39 -6.11
C MET A 1 14.77 16.08 -6.65
N LYS A 2 15.07 14.95 -6.02
CA LYS A 2 14.55 13.64 -6.46
C LYS A 2 13.16 13.44 -5.85
N LEU A 3 12.18 13.01 -6.64
CA LEU A 3 10.84 12.69 -6.16
C LEU A 3 10.94 11.46 -5.24
N ASN A 4 10.46 11.55 -4.01
CA ASN A 4 10.46 10.44 -3.05
C ASN A 4 9.08 9.99 -2.63
N THR A 5 8.11 10.90 -2.64
CA THR A 5 6.73 10.62 -2.22
C THR A 5 5.77 11.51 -3.02
N LEU A 6 4.64 10.95 -3.44
CA LEU A 6 3.57 11.66 -4.12
C LEU A 6 2.22 11.23 -3.54
N VAL A 7 1.37 12.18 -3.21
CA VAL A 7 0.00 11.95 -2.72
C VAL A 7 -0.98 12.50 -3.74
N ILE A 8 -1.92 11.66 -4.18
CA ILE A 8 -2.91 12.00 -5.21
C ILE A 8 -4.29 11.68 -4.65
N ASP A 9 -5.07 12.71 -4.34
CA ASP A 9 -6.47 12.53 -3.95
C ASP A 9 -7.36 12.35 -5.17
N ASN A 10 -8.49 11.66 -4.99
CA ASN A 10 -9.45 11.37 -6.07
C ASN A 10 -8.80 10.63 -7.26
N PHE A 11 -7.97 9.64 -6.97
CA PHE A 11 -7.18 8.93 -7.98
C PHE A 11 -8.04 8.17 -9.01
N LEU A 12 -9.06 7.43 -8.56
CA LEU A 12 -10.02 6.75 -9.44
C LEU A 12 -11.23 7.66 -9.73
N ASP A 13 -11.77 7.55 -10.92
CA ASP A 13 -12.99 8.27 -11.29
C ASP A 13 -14.23 7.68 -10.59
N ASN A 14 -14.22 6.37 -10.35
CA ASN A 14 -15.32 5.64 -9.71
C ASN A 14 -14.78 4.58 -8.71
N PRO A 15 -14.27 5.00 -7.54
CA PRO A 15 -13.69 4.06 -6.54
C PRO A 15 -14.74 3.10 -5.95
N ASP A 16 -16.01 3.52 -5.87
CA ASP A 16 -17.10 2.71 -5.34
C ASP A 16 -17.37 1.47 -6.19
N GLU A 17 -17.19 1.54 -7.49
CA GLU A 17 -17.36 0.40 -8.39
C GLU A 17 -16.39 -0.72 -8.04
N ILE A 18 -15.11 -0.39 -7.85
CA ILE A 18 -14.07 -1.36 -7.48
C ILE A 18 -14.39 -1.98 -6.12
N ARG A 19 -14.69 -1.13 -5.13
CA ARG A 19 -14.99 -1.58 -3.77
C ARG A 19 -16.24 -2.46 -3.73
N ASN A 20 -17.33 -2.05 -4.39
CA ASN A 20 -18.58 -2.81 -4.45
C ASN A 20 -18.41 -4.12 -5.21
N CYS A 21 -17.55 -4.17 -6.23
CA CYS A 21 -17.21 -5.41 -6.93
C CYS A 21 -16.60 -6.43 -5.95
N LEU A 22 -15.67 -6.04 -5.09
CA LEU A 22 -15.06 -6.93 -4.09
C LEU A 22 -16.09 -7.44 -3.08
N ILE A 23 -16.94 -6.56 -2.57
CA ILE A 23 -17.95 -6.89 -1.56
C ILE A 23 -19.00 -7.84 -2.16
N ASN A 24 -19.56 -7.50 -3.33
CA ASN A 24 -20.66 -8.24 -3.93
C ASN A 24 -20.23 -9.63 -4.44
N ASN A 25 -19.00 -9.76 -4.92
CA ASN A 25 -18.48 -11.04 -5.43
C ASN A 25 -17.84 -11.91 -4.33
N LYS A 26 -17.83 -11.46 -3.07
CA LYS A 26 -17.26 -12.19 -1.93
C LYS A 26 -15.84 -12.69 -2.23
N VAL A 27 -15.01 -11.80 -2.74
CA VAL A 27 -13.62 -12.11 -3.14
C VAL A 27 -12.86 -12.69 -1.95
N SER A 28 -12.11 -13.76 -2.18
CA SER A 28 -11.32 -14.42 -1.14
C SER A 28 -10.07 -13.63 -0.82
N PHE A 29 -9.80 -13.48 0.48
CA PHE A 29 -8.58 -12.89 1.01
C PHE A 29 -7.83 -13.94 1.81
N GLU A 30 -6.54 -14.13 1.49
CA GLU A 30 -5.69 -15.14 2.11
C GLU A 30 -4.56 -14.48 2.91
N ASN A 31 -4.21 -15.09 4.05
CA ASN A 31 -3.06 -14.69 4.86
C ASN A 31 -1.88 -15.61 4.52
N SER A 32 -0.76 -15.03 4.06
CA SER A 32 0.47 -15.77 3.80
C SER A 32 1.53 -15.63 4.91
N GLY A 33 1.30 -14.74 5.89
CA GLY A 33 2.29 -14.37 6.91
C GLY A 33 3.46 -13.51 6.40
N ARG A 34 3.45 -13.13 5.11
CA ARG A 34 4.53 -12.33 4.49
C ARG A 34 4.22 -10.83 4.42
N TYR A 35 2.99 -10.45 4.73
CA TYR A 35 2.49 -9.08 4.73
C TYR A 35 1.40 -8.91 5.79
N PRO A 36 1.14 -7.69 6.26
CA PRO A 36 0.04 -7.42 7.19
C PRO A 36 -1.32 -7.85 6.65
N GLY A 37 -2.14 -8.49 7.49
CA GLY A 37 -3.51 -8.85 7.14
C GLY A 37 -3.60 -9.93 6.05
N LYS A 38 -4.55 -9.75 5.13
CA LYS A 38 -4.89 -10.72 4.08
C LYS A 38 -4.87 -10.04 2.72
N ARG A 39 -4.51 -10.78 1.65
CA ARG A 39 -4.54 -10.28 0.27
C ARG A 39 -5.36 -11.16 -0.65
N THR A 40 -5.92 -10.55 -1.70
CA THR A 40 -6.45 -11.30 -2.84
C THR A 40 -5.30 -11.82 -3.72
N SER A 41 -5.61 -12.69 -4.67
CA SER A 41 -4.75 -12.84 -5.85
C SER A 41 -4.63 -11.49 -6.59
N CYS A 42 -3.61 -11.37 -7.45
CA CYS A 42 -3.49 -10.20 -8.34
C CYS A 42 -4.74 -10.08 -9.22
N VAL A 43 -5.18 -8.85 -9.48
CA VAL A 43 -6.31 -8.59 -10.37
C VAL A 43 -5.91 -8.93 -11.81
N ASP A 44 -6.52 -9.96 -12.38
CA ASP A 44 -6.32 -10.38 -13.77
C ASP A 44 -7.36 -9.73 -14.70
N ASN A 45 -7.28 -8.40 -14.80
CA ASN A 45 -8.09 -7.60 -15.73
C ASN A 45 -7.18 -6.60 -16.42
N ILE A 46 -6.85 -6.88 -17.67
CA ILE A 46 -5.87 -6.11 -18.44
C ILE A 46 -6.32 -4.66 -18.68
N ASP A 47 -7.61 -4.40 -18.86
CA ASP A 47 -8.13 -3.05 -19.09
C ASP A 47 -7.98 -2.21 -17.82
N TYR A 48 -8.28 -2.79 -16.67
CA TYR A 48 -8.08 -2.16 -15.38
C TYR A 48 -6.59 -1.89 -15.10
N GLN A 49 -5.72 -2.88 -15.34
CA GLN A 49 -4.28 -2.71 -15.18
C GLN A 49 -3.75 -1.57 -16.07
N ASN A 50 -4.14 -1.56 -17.35
CA ASN A 50 -3.73 -0.51 -18.30
C ASN A 50 -4.24 0.86 -17.86
N MET A 51 -5.47 0.97 -17.37
CA MET A 51 -6.02 2.23 -16.84
C MET A 51 -5.20 2.74 -15.66
N ILE A 52 -4.83 1.88 -14.70
CA ILE A 52 -3.97 2.24 -13.57
C ILE A 52 -2.59 2.69 -14.05
N ILE A 53 -1.94 1.94 -14.94
CA ILE A 53 -0.63 2.28 -15.49
C ILE A 53 -0.68 3.66 -16.16
N GLN A 54 -1.67 3.91 -17.01
CA GLN A 54 -1.83 5.20 -17.68
C GLN A 54 -2.02 6.36 -16.69
N LYS A 55 -2.83 6.17 -15.63
CA LYS A 55 -3.01 7.18 -14.58
C LYS A 55 -1.71 7.44 -13.83
N LEU A 56 -0.95 6.41 -13.47
CA LEU A 56 0.34 6.56 -12.81
C LEU A 56 1.35 7.29 -13.71
N GLU A 57 1.49 6.88 -14.97
CA GLU A 57 2.38 7.51 -15.93
C GLU A 57 1.98 8.94 -16.30
N SER A 58 0.73 9.34 -16.08
CA SER A 58 0.28 10.73 -16.32
C SER A 58 0.78 11.71 -15.25
N VAL A 59 1.15 11.20 -14.06
CA VAL A 59 1.60 12.01 -12.92
C VAL A 59 3.08 11.81 -12.57
N LEU A 60 3.68 10.73 -13.05
CA LEU A 60 5.10 10.43 -12.85
C LEU A 60 5.93 11.00 -14.05
N PRO A 61 7.17 11.45 -13.80
CA PRO A 61 8.03 11.99 -14.85
C PRO A 61 8.77 10.92 -15.69
N PHE A 62 8.42 9.63 -15.53
CA PHE A 62 9.04 8.47 -16.17
C PHE A 62 7.99 7.42 -16.52
N LYS A 63 8.37 6.45 -17.35
CA LYS A 63 7.57 5.26 -17.63
C LYS A 63 7.79 4.21 -16.55
N ILE A 64 6.82 3.30 -16.40
CA ILE A 64 6.85 2.30 -15.34
C ILE A 64 6.72 0.87 -15.88
N LYS A 65 7.34 -0.06 -15.17
CA LYS A 65 7.17 -1.49 -15.35
C LYS A 65 6.59 -2.09 -14.07
N MET A 66 5.33 -2.55 -14.15
CA MET A 66 4.66 -3.18 -13.01
C MET A 66 5.31 -4.53 -12.66
N ALA A 67 5.48 -4.76 -11.36
CA ALA A 67 5.89 -6.07 -10.85
C ALA A 67 4.75 -7.08 -10.94
N GLU A 68 5.08 -8.38 -11.03
CA GLU A 68 4.10 -9.48 -11.07
C GLU A 68 3.21 -9.54 -9.82
N LEU A 69 3.72 -9.08 -8.68
CA LEU A 69 2.99 -9.04 -7.40
C LEU A 69 2.11 -7.80 -7.23
N SER A 70 1.98 -6.96 -8.25
CA SER A 70 1.13 -5.76 -8.22
C SER A 70 -0.35 -6.10 -8.33
N PHE A 71 -1.18 -5.12 -7.93
CA PHE A 71 -2.65 -5.15 -8.02
C PHE A 71 -3.44 -6.00 -7.01
N PRO A 72 -2.87 -6.74 -6.02
CA PRO A 72 -3.74 -7.37 -5.03
C PRO A 72 -4.44 -6.31 -4.18
N PHE A 73 -5.65 -6.62 -3.74
CA PHE A 73 -6.29 -5.90 -2.65
C PHE A 73 -5.81 -6.46 -1.32
N GLN A 74 -5.61 -5.60 -0.35
CA GLN A 74 -5.17 -5.96 1.00
C GLN A 74 -6.20 -5.51 2.01
N LEU A 75 -6.61 -6.42 2.88
CA LEU A 75 -7.54 -6.20 3.98
C LEU A 75 -6.83 -6.44 5.31
N CYS A 76 -6.74 -5.39 6.13
CA CYS A 76 -6.23 -5.46 7.48
C CYS A 76 -7.37 -5.14 8.46
N LEU A 77 -7.79 -6.14 9.23
CA LEU A 77 -8.80 -6.01 10.28
C LEU A 77 -8.15 -5.63 11.62
N PHE A 78 -8.96 -5.46 12.66
CA PHE A 78 -8.51 -4.99 13.97
C PHE A 78 -7.45 -5.89 14.64
N ASP A 79 -7.37 -7.14 14.24
CA ASP A 79 -6.44 -8.17 14.72
C ASP A 79 -5.19 -8.31 13.84
N ALA A 80 -5.03 -7.48 12.81
CA ALA A 80 -3.86 -7.52 11.95
C ALA A 80 -2.61 -7.01 12.69
N GLU A 81 -1.49 -7.66 12.45
CA GLU A 81 -0.17 -7.18 12.87
C GLU A 81 0.46 -6.35 11.75
N SER A 82 1.31 -5.39 12.13
CA SER A 82 2.07 -4.58 11.19
C SER A 82 3.49 -4.40 11.68
N TRP A 83 4.42 -4.26 10.77
CA TRP A 83 5.85 -4.06 11.05
C TRP A 83 6.45 -3.11 10.03
N VAL A 84 7.53 -2.45 10.42
CA VAL A 84 8.30 -1.59 9.52
C VAL A 84 9.10 -2.47 8.57
N HIS A 85 9.04 -2.15 7.27
CA HIS A 85 9.74 -2.86 6.21
C HIS A 85 10.09 -1.91 5.05
N VAL A 86 10.86 -2.42 4.10
CA VAL A 86 11.08 -1.83 2.79
C VAL A 86 10.60 -2.79 1.71
N ASP A 87 10.27 -2.27 0.55
CA ASP A 87 9.89 -3.06 -0.62
C ASP A 87 11.05 -3.16 -1.62
N PRO A 88 11.22 -4.31 -2.31
CA PRO A 88 12.35 -4.55 -3.21
C PRO A 88 12.16 -3.96 -4.62
N TYR A 89 11.36 -2.90 -4.75
CA TYR A 89 11.03 -2.22 -6.01
C TYR A 89 11.40 -0.75 -5.92
N ASP A 90 11.52 -0.09 -7.06
CA ASP A 90 11.80 1.35 -7.07
C ASP A 90 10.67 2.14 -6.40
N TRP A 91 9.41 1.70 -6.59
CA TRP A 91 8.23 2.38 -6.08
C TRP A 91 7.19 1.42 -5.53
N THR A 92 6.55 1.87 -4.45
CA THR A 92 5.34 1.27 -3.88
C THR A 92 4.18 2.25 -3.99
N GLY A 93 3.03 1.73 -4.37
CA GLY A 93 1.76 2.46 -4.40
C GLY A 93 0.75 1.85 -3.42
N VAL A 94 0.05 2.68 -2.68
CA VAL A 94 -1.06 2.29 -1.79
C VAL A 94 -2.28 3.14 -2.10
N LEU A 95 -3.32 2.52 -2.64
CA LEU A 95 -4.61 3.14 -2.88
C LEU A 95 -5.56 2.79 -1.74
N TYR A 96 -6.03 3.80 -0.99
CA TYR A 96 -6.95 3.61 0.13
C TYR A 96 -8.41 3.51 -0.35
N LEU A 97 -9.11 2.44 0.06
CA LEU A 97 -10.44 2.10 -0.44
C LEU A 97 -11.51 1.92 0.65
N THR A 98 -11.26 2.41 1.87
CA THR A 98 -12.26 2.39 2.95
C THR A 98 -12.83 3.78 3.14
N PRO A 99 -14.14 4.01 2.85
CA PRO A 99 -14.81 5.26 3.18
C PRO A 99 -14.81 5.51 4.70
N ASN A 100 -14.66 6.77 5.10
CA ASN A 100 -14.68 7.19 6.52
C ASN A 100 -13.67 6.44 7.42
N ALA A 101 -12.54 5.99 6.85
CA ALA A 101 -11.47 5.37 7.62
C ALA A 101 -10.93 6.33 8.69
N PRO A 102 -10.43 5.82 9.85
CA PRO A 102 -9.66 6.64 10.76
C PRO A 102 -8.46 7.25 10.01
N ILE A 103 -8.34 8.57 10.01
CA ILE A 103 -7.30 9.29 9.23
C ILE A 103 -5.89 8.84 9.63
N GLU A 104 -5.68 8.49 10.90
CA GLU A 104 -4.44 7.98 11.45
C GLU A 104 -4.08 6.57 10.98
N SER A 105 -5.01 5.82 10.35
CA SER A 105 -4.76 4.46 9.84
C SER A 105 -4.03 4.43 8.49
N GLY A 106 -3.34 5.49 8.14
CA GLY A 106 -2.60 5.62 6.89
C GLY A 106 -1.28 4.87 6.87
N THR A 107 -0.29 5.44 6.18
CA THR A 107 1.07 4.89 6.09
C THR A 107 2.02 5.74 6.92
N LEU A 108 2.75 5.08 7.80
CA LEU A 108 3.81 5.60 8.64
C LEU A 108 5.15 5.46 7.91
N PHE A 109 5.96 6.50 7.93
CA PHE A 109 7.37 6.48 7.54
C PHE A 109 8.25 6.71 8.76
N VAL A 110 9.36 5.98 8.83
CA VAL A 110 10.36 6.14 9.88
C VAL A 110 11.66 6.65 9.29
N VAL A 111 12.42 7.42 10.07
CA VAL A 111 13.74 7.85 9.64
C VAL A 111 14.62 6.62 9.47
N GLY A 112 14.95 6.30 8.23
CA GLY A 112 15.87 5.23 7.89
C GLY A 112 17.29 5.77 7.90
N ASP A 113 18.06 5.54 8.97
CA ASP A 113 19.51 5.59 8.88
C ASP A 113 20.04 4.34 8.14
N ASP A 114 21.30 4.35 7.77
CA ASP A 114 21.90 3.23 7.01
C ASP A 114 21.90 1.93 7.83
N GLU A 115 21.91 1.98 9.17
CA GLU A 115 21.84 0.82 10.04
C GLU A 115 20.44 0.19 10.00
N ILE A 116 19.36 0.99 10.01
CA ILE A 116 17.98 0.52 9.89
C ILE A 116 17.76 -0.10 8.51
N LYS A 117 18.20 0.54 7.44
CA LYS A 117 18.09 0.01 6.08
C LYS A 117 18.83 -1.30 5.90
N GLU A 118 20.05 -1.41 6.42
CA GLU A 118 20.84 -2.63 6.37
C GLU A 118 20.20 -3.76 7.20
N PHE A 119 19.62 -3.44 8.36
CA PHE A 119 18.92 -4.40 9.21
C PHE A 119 17.68 -4.96 8.51
N ILE A 120 16.83 -4.10 7.95
CA ILE A 120 15.61 -4.50 7.21
C ILE A 120 15.96 -5.31 5.96
N SER A 121 17.04 -4.94 5.25
CA SER A 121 17.46 -5.66 4.02
C SER A 121 17.93 -7.09 4.29
N LYS A 122 18.45 -7.37 5.49
CA LYS A 122 18.94 -8.71 5.87
C LYS A 122 17.83 -9.67 6.28
N ASP A 123 16.75 -9.15 6.85
CA ASP A 123 15.59 -9.94 7.22
C ASP A 123 14.31 -9.06 7.18
N PRO A 124 13.59 -9.04 6.06
CA PRO A 124 12.41 -8.19 5.89
C PRO A 124 11.23 -8.54 6.84
N ILE A 125 11.35 -9.60 7.63
CA ILE A 125 10.35 -10.01 8.63
C ILE A 125 10.74 -9.55 10.04
N ASN A 126 11.95 -9.00 10.23
CA ASN A 126 12.37 -8.51 11.53
C ASN A 126 11.58 -7.26 11.93
N ILE A 127 10.72 -7.44 12.92
CA ILE A 127 10.04 -6.36 13.65
C ILE A 127 11.12 -5.44 14.22
N ILE A 128 11.13 -4.19 13.81
CA ILE A 128 11.95 -3.20 14.50
C ILE A 128 11.26 -2.90 15.84
N GLU A 129 11.65 -3.63 16.87
CA GLU A 129 11.28 -3.32 18.27
C GLU A 129 11.95 -2.04 18.79
N LYS A 130 12.84 -1.46 17.98
CA LYS A 130 13.50 -0.21 18.32
C LYS A 130 12.54 0.95 18.07
N GLU A 131 12.42 1.87 19.00
CA GLU A 131 11.77 3.17 18.83
C GLU A 131 12.45 3.93 17.68
N SER A 132 12.11 3.56 16.45
CA SER A 132 12.58 4.30 15.28
C SER A 132 11.87 5.66 15.28
N PRO A 133 12.62 6.77 15.13
CA PRO A 133 11.99 8.08 15.13
C PRO A 133 11.02 8.19 13.97
N LEU A 134 9.79 8.62 14.28
CA LEU A 134 8.75 8.92 13.32
C LEU A 134 9.22 10.04 12.40
N GLU A 135 9.17 9.82 11.09
CA GLU A 135 9.40 10.85 10.09
C GLU A 135 8.08 11.54 9.71
N SER A 136 7.09 10.76 9.29
CA SER A 136 5.80 11.30 8.86
C SER A 136 4.71 10.22 8.82
N VAL A 137 3.47 10.67 8.82
CA VAL A 137 2.29 9.84 8.55
C VAL A 137 1.49 10.46 7.42
N ILE A 138 1.22 9.67 6.39
CA ILE A 138 0.27 10.05 5.33
C ILE A 138 -1.08 9.43 5.67
N GLY A 139 -2.08 10.28 5.90
CA GLY A 139 -3.41 9.88 6.37
C GLY A 139 -4.17 9.01 5.37
N ASN A 140 -4.96 8.06 5.91
CA ASN A 140 -5.88 7.23 5.14
C ASN A 140 -7.09 8.09 4.72
N VAL A 141 -7.15 8.44 3.45
CA VAL A 141 -8.28 9.15 2.84
C VAL A 141 -8.82 8.30 1.70
N TYR A 142 -10.14 8.12 1.67
CA TYR A 142 -10.78 7.34 0.62
C TYR A 142 -10.41 7.84 -0.79
N ASN A 143 -10.06 6.93 -1.67
CA ASN A 143 -9.61 7.21 -3.04
C ASN A 143 -8.31 8.06 -3.13
N ARG A 144 -7.47 8.01 -2.10
CA ARG A 144 -6.12 8.57 -2.12
C ARG A 144 -5.14 7.51 -2.60
N MET A 145 -4.35 7.83 -3.61
CA MET A 145 -3.15 7.10 -4.00
C MET A 145 -1.93 7.72 -3.33
N LEU A 146 -1.20 6.92 -2.58
CA LEU A 146 0.10 7.26 -2.04
C LEU A 146 1.16 6.49 -2.83
N LEU A 147 2.12 7.20 -3.42
CA LEU A 147 3.30 6.63 -4.09
C LEU A 147 4.54 7.03 -3.31
N PHE A 148 5.45 6.09 -3.10
CA PHE A 148 6.71 6.35 -2.40
C PHE A 148 7.81 5.40 -2.87
N ARG A 149 9.07 5.79 -2.60
CA ARG A 149 10.23 4.93 -2.91
C ARG A 149 10.16 3.66 -2.08
N GLY A 150 10.32 2.50 -2.72
CA GLY A 150 10.24 1.20 -2.04
C GLY A 150 11.28 1.02 -0.94
N ASP A 151 12.44 1.69 -1.06
CA ASP A 151 13.51 1.68 -0.06
C ASP A 151 13.25 2.60 1.15
N ASN A 152 12.12 3.32 1.20
CA ASN A 152 11.72 4.08 2.39
C ASN A 152 11.13 3.14 3.43
N PRO A 153 11.70 3.06 4.66
CA PRO A 153 11.15 2.25 5.73
C PRO A 153 9.75 2.73 6.14
N HIS A 154 8.78 1.83 6.06
CA HIS A 154 7.37 2.16 6.25
C HIS A 154 6.54 1.03 6.86
N SER A 155 5.38 1.38 7.39
CA SER A 155 4.34 0.44 7.82
C SER A 155 2.95 1.08 7.75
N SER A 156 1.89 0.31 8.00
CA SER A 156 0.61 0.92 8.35
C SER A 156 0.69 1.51 9.76
N ASN A 157 0.29 2.78 9.94
CA ASN A 157 0.39 3.48 11.24
C ASN A 157 -0.50 2.82 12.33
N LEU A 158 -1.73 2.46 11.97
CA LEU A 158 -2.52 1.45 12.70
C LEU A 158 -2.50 0.18 11.87
N ALA A 159 -2.17 -0.97 12.47
CA ALA A 159 -2.05 -2.23 11.74
C ALA A 159 -3.32 -2.53 10.92
N GLY A 160 -4.48 -2.42 11.55
CA GLY A 160 -5.79 -2.54 10.89
C GLY A 160 -6.91 -2.02 11.76
N PHE A 161 -8.13 -2.04 11.24
CA PHE A 161 -9.36 -1.68 11.94
C PHE A 161 -10.56 -2.37 11.31
N GLY A 162 -11.73 -2.27 11.97
CA GLY A 162 -12.94 -2.96 11.54
C GLY A 162 -12.88 -4.47 11.71
N ASP A 163 -13.94 -5.17 11.39
CA ASP A 163 -14.12 -6.61 11.60
C ASP A 163 -14.54 -7.36 10.33
N CYS A 164 -14.80 -6.66 9.24
CA CYS A 164 -15.21 -7.22 7.95
C CYS A 164 -14.70 -6.39 6.77
N LEU A 165 -14.95 -6.86 5.54
CA LEU A 165 -14.51 -6.18 4.31
C LEU A 165 -15.15 -4.79 4.17
N GLU A 166 -16.39 -4.63 4.63
CA GLU A 166 -17.17 -3.40 4.52
C GLU A 166 -16.64 -2.26 5.39
N ASN A 167 -16.01 -2.56 6.51
CA ASN A 167 -15.54 -1.57 7.48
C ASN A 167 -14.07 -1.68 7.84
N GLY A 168 -13.35 -2.66 7.29
CA GLY A 168 -11.93 -2.89 7.53
C GLY A 168 -11.02 -1.99 6.70
N ARG A 169 -9.74 -1.95 7.03
CA ARG A 169 -8.73 -1.23 6.26
C ARG A 169 -8.49 -1.95 4.93
N LEU A 170 -9.19 -1.52 3.90
CA LEU A 170 -9.05 -2.02 2.54
C LEU A 170 -8.13 -1.09 1.74
N THR A 171 -7.10 -1.67 1.13
CA THR A 171 -6.20 -0.98 0.21
C THR A 171 -5.97 -1.82 -1.03
N GLN A 172 -5.51 -1.19 -2.12
CA GLN A 172 -4.87 -1.90 -3.21
C GLN A 172 -3.40 -1.51 -3.27
N VAL A 173 -2.52 -2.47 -3.49
CA VAL A 173 -1.07 -2.25 -3.49
C VAL A 173 -0.47 -2.45 -4.87
N PHE A 174 0.53 -1.66 -5.18
CA PHE A 174 1.21 -1.61 -6.47
C PHE A 174 2.71 -1.56 -6.25
N PHE A 175 3.44 -2.33 -7.03
CA PHE A 175 4.90 -2.35 -7.03
C PHE A 175 5.39 -2.18 -8.46
N PHE A 176 6.34 -1.28 -8.68
CA PHE A 176 6.86 -1.03 -10.02
C PHE A 176 8.26 -0.42 -10.02
N ASP A 177 8.96 -0.59 -11.14
CA ASP A 177 10.26 -0.02 -11.40
C ASP A 177 10.18 1.10 -12.45
N GLU A 178 11.13 2.04 -12.40
CA GLU A 178 11.32 3.08 -13.41
C GLU A 178 11.91 2.47 -14.69
N VAL A 179 11.43 2.87 -15.88
CA VAL A 179 11.93 2.44 -17.19
C VAL A 179 12.22 3.64 -18.08
#